data_6a2cfebc76c8810dc4199180b89a43e8
#
_entry.id   6a2cfebc76c8810dc4199180b89a43e8
#
_cell.length_a   1.000
_cell.length_b   1.000
_cell.length_c   1.000
_cell.angle_alpha   90.00
_cell.angle_beta   90.00
_cell.angle_gamma   90.00
#
_symmetry.space_group_name_H-M   'P 1'
#
loop_
_entity.id
_entity.type
_entity.pdbx_description
1 polymer ?
#
loop_
_entity_poly.entity_id
_entity_poly.type
_entity_poly.pdbx_seq_one_letter_code
_entity_poly.pdbx_strand_id
1 'polypeptide(L)'
;MTTVAQILKHKGTRVLTVRPHASVREALESLAEHDIGALVVVDEHGGAVGIFSERDYARRGILVGRRSETTKVTEVMSPHPVTVTPETELEACMRLMTERRLRHLPVLGGDGALAGLVSIGDVVKALLDDFAVHVRSLEGYISGRG
;
A
#
# COMPACT_ATOMS: atom_id res chain seq x y z
N MET A 1 2.13 -5.17 -20.31
CA MET A 1 2.75 -5.30 -18.98
C MET A 1 1.79 -4.81 -17.92
N THR A 2 1.76 -5.49 -16.80
CA THR A 2 0.85 -5.12 -15.72
C THR A 2 1.32 -3.83 -15.04
N THR A 3 0.40 -2.89 -14.84
CA THR A 3 0.67 -1.62 -14.19
C THR A 3 -0.15 -1.50 -12.90
N VAL A 4 0.22 -0.51 -12.10
CA VAL A 4 -0.53 -0.15 -10.90
C VAL A 4 -2.00 0.12 -11.22
N ALA A 5 -2.28 0.80 -12.36
CA ALA A 5 -3.65 1.07 -12.78
C ALA A 5 -4.48 -0.21 -12.91
N GLN A 6 -3.88 -1.26 -13.46
CA GLN A 6 -4.56 -2.55 -13.60
C GLN A 6 -4.79 -3.23 -12.25
N ILE A 7 -3.83 -3.12 -11.33
CA ILE A 7 -3.99 -3.63 -9.96
C ILE A 7 -5.17 -2.92 -9.28
N LEU A 8 -5.23 -1.60 -9.37
CA LEU A 8 -6.32 -0.81 -8.77
C LEU A 8 -7.67 -1.07 -9.42
N LYS A 9 -7.68 -1.41 -10.70
CA LYS A 9 -8.92 -1.75 -11.40
C LYS A 9 -9.58 -2.98 -10.80
N HIS A 10 -8.80 -3.97 -10.37
CA HIS A 10 -9.31 -5.19 -9.75
C HIS A 10 -9.55 -5.02 -8.25
N LYS A 11 -8.64 -4.35 -7.57
CA LYS A 11 -8.71 -4.14 -6.12
C LYS A 11 -9.72 -3.06 -5.73
N GLY A 12 -9.84 -2.04 -6.56
CA GLY A 12 -10.57 -0.81 -6.24
C GLY A 12 -9.63 0.31 -5.82
N THR A 13 -10.14 1.53 -5.88
CA THR A 13 -9.35 2.75 -5.60
C THR A 13 -9.59 3.31 -4.21
N ARG A 14 -10.43 2.65 -3.42
CA ARG A 14 -10.73 3.11 -2.06
C ARG A 14 -9.48 3.04 -1.20
N VAL A 15 -9.09 4.16 -0.61
CA VAL A 15 -7.98 4.25 0.32
C VAL A 15 -8.50 4.82 1.62
N LEU A 16 -8.23 4.12 2.72
CA LEU A 16 -8.55 4.64 4.03
C LEU A 16 -7.39 5.50 4.51
N THR A 17 -7.74 6.66 5.02
CA THR A 17 -6.76 7.67 5.42
C THR A 17 -6.97 8.04 6.89
N VAL A 18 -5.96 8.68 7.45
CA VAL A 18 -6.00 9.21 8.81
C VAL A 18 -5.23 10.52 8.83
N ARG A 19 -5.61 11.42 9.73
CA ARG A 19 -4.92 12.70 9.90
C ARG A 19 -3.69 12.54 10.80
N PRO A 20 -2.66 13.38 10.60
CA PRO A 20 -1.43 13.29 11.42
C PRO A 20 -1.67 13.47 12.92
N HIS A 21 -2.65 14.30 13.29
CA HIS A 21 -2.94 14.59 14.69
C HIS A 21 -3.98 13.66 15.31
N ALA A 22 -4.51 12.73 14.56
CA ALA A 22 -5.39 11.70 15.11
C ALA A 22 -4.62 10.86 16.12
N SER A 23 -5.31 10.29 17.09
CA SER A 23 -4.68 9.39 18.04
C SER A 23 -4.34 8.06 17.36
N VAL A 24 -3.30 7.42 17.84
CA VAL A 24 -2.94 6.07 17.39
C VAL A 24 -4.09 5.12 17.64
N ARG A 25 -4.84 5.30 18.74
CA ARG A 25 -6.01 4.46 19.02
C ARG A 25 -7.07 4.57 17.93
N GLU A 26 -7.39 5.78 17.47
CA GLU A 26 -8.34 5.96 16.37
C GLU A 26 -7.87 5.24 15.10
N ALA A 27 -6.58 5.35 14.80
CA ALA A 27 -5.99 4.68 13.65
C ALA A 27 -6.09 3.14 13.77
N LEU A 28 -5.76 2.60 14.94
CA LEU A 28 -5.86 1.16 15.19
C LEU A 28 -7.30 0.66 15.10
N GLU A 29 -8.25 1.43 15.61
CA GLU A 29 -9.67 1.09 15.51
C GLU A 29 -10.12 1.04 14.05
N SER A 30 -9.65 1.99 13.23
CA SER A 30 -9.94 2.00 11.80
C SER A 30 -9.36 0.78 11.08
N LEU A 31 -8.13 0.40 11.40
CA LEU A 31 -7.52 -0.81 10.83
C LEU A 31 -8.33 -2.06 11.18
N ALA A 32 -8.73 -2.18 12.44
CA ALA A 32 -9.49 -3.33 12.91
C ALA A 32 -10.90 -3.38 12.28
N GLU A 33 -11.58 -2.24 12.22
CA GLU A 33 -12.93 -2.16 11.68
C GLU A 33 -12.98 -2.55 10.20
N HIS A 34 -11.97 -2.16 9.43
CA HIS A 34 -11.93 -2.40 7.99
C HIS A 34 -11.08 -3.60 7.60
N ASP A 35 -10.51 -4.29 8.57
CA ASP A 35 -9.65 -5.47 8.36
C ASP A 35 -8.53 -5.19 7.35
N ILE A 36 -7.80 -4.12 7.56
CA ILE A 36 -6.68 -3.69 6.71
C ILE A 36 -5.42 -3.51 7.54
N GLY A 37 -4.26 -3.57 6.87
CA GLY A 37 -2.96 -3.52 7.55
C GLY A 37 -2.34 -2.13 7.64
N ALA A 38 -2.79 -1.17 6.86
CA ALA A 38 -2.19 0.16 6.83
C ALA A 38 -3.16 1.23 6.40
N LEU A 39 -2.89 2.45 6.87
CA LEU A 39 -3.60 3.68 6.49
C LEU A 39 -2.59 4.65 5.88
N VAL A 40 -3.03 5.44 4.92
CA VAL A 40 -2.24 6.57 4.44
C VAL A 40 -2.53 7.77 5.34
N VAL A 41 -1.48 8.39 5.84
CA VAL A 41 -1.59 9.60 6.64
C VAL A 41 -1.59 10.79 5.70
N VAL A 42 -2.66 11.57 5.72
CA VAL A 42 -2.83 12.71 4.83
C VAL A 42 -2.95 14.01 5.63
N ASP A 43 -2.32 15.06 5.11
CA ASP A 43 -2.40 16.38 5.72
C ASP A 43 -3.71 17.10 5.32
N GLU A 44 -3.84 18.35 5.74
CA GLU A 44 -5.04 19.16 5.46
C GLU A 44 -5.23 19.47 3.97
N HIS A 45 -4.17 19.35 3.18
CA HIS A 45 -4.21 19.57 1.73
C HIS A 45 -4.39 18.29 0.93
N GLY A 46 -4.59 17.16 1.62
CA GLY A 46 -4.74 15.86 0.98
C GLY A 46 -3.44 15.20 0.56
N GLY A 47 -2.30 15.76 0.95
CA GLY A 47 -0.99 15.20 0.66
C GLY A 47 -0.68 13.98 1.52
N ALA A 48 -0.09 12.95 0.91
CA ALA A 48 0.32 11.74 1.63
C ALA A 48 1.63 12.03 2.37
N VAL A 49 1.56 12.18 3.68
CA VAL A 49 2.72 12.54 4.51
C VAL A 49 3.32 11.36 5.26
N GLY A 50 2.63 10.23 5.27
CA GLY A 50 3.14 9.04 5.95
C GLY A 50 2.26 7.84 5.71
N ILE A 51 2.71 6.71 6.25
CA ILE A 51 1.93 5.47 6.32
C ILE A 51 1.94 5.02 7.77
N PHE A 52 0.77 4.64 8.27
CA PHE A 52 0.61 4.07 9.59
C PHE A 52 0.16 2.62 9.48
N SER A 53 0.84 1.71 10.19
CA SER A 53 0.49 0.29 10.23
C SER A 53 0.56 -0.22 11.66
N GLU A 54 -0.05 -1.39 11.90
CA GLU A 54 0.07 -2.08 13.20
C GLU A 54 1.53 -2.33 13.54
N ARG A 55 2.35 -2.58 12.55
CA ARG A 55 3.79 -2.80 12.73
C ARG A 55 4.50 -1.54 13.24
N ASP A 56 4.11 -0.36 12.74
CA ASP A 56 4.63 0.91 13.24
C ASP A 56 4.27 1.10 14.71
N TYR A 57 3.03 0.79 15.07
CA TYR A 57 2.60 0.87 16.47
C TYR A 57 3.38 -0.08 17.36
N ALA A 58 3.58 -1.31 16.92
CA ALA A 58 4.34 -2.28 17.72
C ALA A 58 5.77 -1.79 17.97
N ARG A 59 6.43 -1.27 16.94
CA ARG A 59 7.84 -0.90 17.01
C ARG A 59 8.11 0.46 17.62
N ARG A 60 7.29 1.45 17.30
CA ARG A 60 7.51 2.85 17.71
C ARG A 60 6.51 3.33 18.74
N GLY A 61 5.53 2.53 19.06
CA GLY A 61 4.50 2.84 20.03
C GLY A 61 4.68 2.01 21.30
N ILE A 62 4.11 0.82 21.31
CA ILE A 62 4.01 0.02 22.53
C ILE A 62 5.38 -0.38 23.10
N LEU A 63 6.33 -0.74 22.24
CA LEU A 63 7.66 -1.18 22.70
C LEU A 63 8.50 -0.05 23.32
N VAL A 64 8.18 1.21 23.00
CA VAL A 64 8.85 2.36 23.60
C VAL A 64 8.00 3.05 24.66
N GLY A 65 6.92 2.39 25.12
CA GLY A 65 6.11 2.89 26.22
C GLY A 65 5.09 3.96 25.86
N ARG A 66 4.79 4.16 24.58
CA ARG A 66 3.78 5.14 24.13
C ARG A 66 2.38 4.52 24.23
N ARG A 67 1.44 5.28 24.74
CA ARG A 67 0.05 4.84 24.90
C ARG A 67 -0.77 5.26 23.66
N SER A 68 -1.58 4.33 23.15
CA SER A 68 -2.36 4.58 21.94
C SER A 68 -3.35 5.75 22.10
N GLU A 69 -3.88 5.96 23.28
CA GLU A 69 -4.87 7.01 23.55
C GLU A 69 -4.28 8.41 23.51
N THR A 70 -3.00 8.56 23.84
CA THR A 70 -2.35 9.86 23.99
C THR A 70 -1.26 10.14 22.96
N THR A 71 -0.93 9.16 22.12
CA THR A 71 0.09 9.30 21.09
C THR A 71 -0.57 9.66 19.76
N LYS A 72 -0.01 10.64 19.07
CA LYS A 72 -0.49 11.02 17.74
C LYS A 72 0.09 10.11 16.67
N VAL A 73 -0.65 9.91 15.59
CA VAL A 73 -0.20 9.09 14.45
C VAL A 73 1.14 9.59 13.92
N THR A 74 1.33 10.90 13.84
CA THR A 74 2.59 11.49 13.35
C THR A 74 3.82 11.07 14.15
N GLU A 75 3.66 10.66 15.42
CA GLU A 75 4.78 10.24 16.27
C GLU A 75 5.25 8.82 15.97
N VAL A 76 4.41 8.00 15.35
CA VAL A 76 4.70 6.57 15.11
C VAL A 76 4.67 6.18 13.63
N MET A 77 4.09 7.00 12.76
CA MET A 77 4.02 6.71 11.34
C MET A 77 5.39 6.60 10.68
N SER A 78 5.46 5.93 9.54
CA SER A 78 6.60 5.99 8.65
C SER A 78 6.44 7.26 7.79
N PRO A 79 7.32 8.27 7.95
CA PRO A 79 7.18 9.52 7.21
C PRO A 79 7.75 9.43 5.79
N HIS A 80 7.43 10.40 4.96
CA HIS A 80 7.98 10.53 3.61
C HIS A 80 7.79 9.26 2.79
N PRO A 81 6.55 8.83 2.54
CA PRO A 81 6.31 7.56 1.87
C PRO A 81 6.84 7.58 0.44
N VAL A 82 7.38 6.45 0.01
CA VAL A 82 7.72 6.25 -1.40
C VAL A 82 6.41 6.03 -2.14
N THR A 83 6.16 6.82 -3.18
CA THR A 83 4.92 6.78 -3.93
C THR A 83 5.15 6.27 -5.35
N VAL A 84 4.09 5.78 -5.97
CA VAL A 84 4.08 5.37 -7.37
C VAL A 84 2.93 6.05 -8.07
N THR A 85 2.86 5.88 -9.39
CA THR A 85 1.77 6.41 -10.20
C THR A 85 0.99 5.25 -10.82
N PRO A 86 -0.21 5.52 -11.38
CA PRO A 86 -0.97 4.45 -12.05
C PRO A 86 -0.20 3.80 -13.19
N GLU A 87 0.73 4.50 -13.82
CA GLU A 87 1.52 4.01 -14.95
C GLU A 87 2.73 3.17 -14.50
N THR A 88 3.04 3.15 -13.22
CA THR A 88 4.18 2.37 -12.70
C THR A 88 3.94 0.89 -12.95
N GLU A 89 4.95 0.22 -13.48
CA GLU A 89 4.87 -1.20 -13.79
C GLU A 89 5.05 -2.07 -12.54
N LEU A 90 4.45 -3.26 -12.58
CA LEU A 90 4.50 -4.23 -11.49
C LEU A 90 5.93 -4.50 -11.02
N GLU A 91 6.85 -4.68 -11.96
CA GLU A 91 8.26 -4.98 -11.64
C GLU A 91 8.93 -3.84 -10.89
N ALA A 92 8.59 -2.59 -11.23
CA ALA A 92 9.10 -1.43 -10.50
C ALA A 92 8.58 -1.40 -9.07
N CYS A 93 7.31 -1.76 -8.85
CA CYS A 93 6.75 -1.88 -7.51
C CYS A 93 7.48 -2.94 -6.69
N MET A 94 7.73 -4.10 -7.29
CA MET A 94 8.45 -5.20 -6.64
C MET A 94 9.85 -4.76 -6.24
N ARG A 95 10.54 -4.06 -7.12
CA ARG A 95 11.89 -3.56 -6.87
C ARG A 95 11.90 -2.57 -5.71
N LEU A 96 10.98 -1.61 -5.71
CA LEU A 96 10.87 -0.63 -4.62
C LEU A 96 10.59 -1.30 -3.28
N MET A 97 9.66 -2.25 -3.26
CA MET A 97 9.30 -2.97 -2.04
C MET A 97 10.49 -3.78 -1.50
N THR A 98 11.24 -4.43 -2.39
CA THR A 98 12.39 -5.25 -2.02
C THR A 98 13.56 -4.38 -1.56
N GLU A 99 13.96 -3.40 -2.35
CA GLU A 99 15.13 -2.57 -2.07
C GLU A 99 14.92 -1.65 -0.87
N ARG A 100 13.71 -1.11 -0.73
CA ARG A 100 13.37 -0.18 0.35
C ARG A 100 12.69 -0.86 1.54
N ARG A 101 12.45 -2.18 1.47
CA ARG A 101 11.77 -2.95 2.51
C ARG A 101 10.41 -2.36 2.87
N LEU A 102 9.64 -2.04 1.84
CA LEU A 102 8.31 -1.46 1.96
C LEU A 102 7.24 -2.52 1.73
N ARG A 103 6.11 -2.39 2.41
CA ARG A 103 4.97 -3.28 2.25
C ARG A 103 3.78 -2.58 1.61
N HIS A 104 3.82 -1.27 1.49
CA HIS A 104 2.74 -0.44 0.96
C HIS A 104 3.33 0.71 0.18
N LEU A 105 2.69 0.99 -0.97
CA LEU A 105 3.07 2.11 -1.83
C LEU A 105 1.81 2.93 -2.10
N PRO A 106 1.72 4.15 -1.59
CA PRO A 106 0.64 5.05 -1.99
C PRO A 106 0.75 5.37 -3.47
N VAL A 107 -0.39 5.44 -4.14
CA VAL A 107 -0.48 5.76 -5.57
C VAL A 107 -0.98 7.18 -5.71
N LEU A 108 -0.23 8.02 -6.39
CA LEU A 108 -0.61 9.40 -6.68
C LEU A 108 -1.03 9.53 -8.14
N GLY A 109 -2.14 10.22 -8.38
CA GLY A 109 -2.60 10.54 -9.72
C GLY A 109 -1.77 11.66 -10.34
N GLY A 110 -2.09 12.02 -11.59
CA GLY A 110 -1.37 13.06 -12.33
C GLY A 110 -1.43 14.45 -11.69
N ASP A 111 -2.43 14.70 -10.86
CA ASP A 111 -2.60 15.94 -10.10
C ASP A 111 -1.90 15.91 -8.75
N GLY A 112 -1.21 14.82 -8.41
CA GLY A 112 -0.58 14.62 -7.12
C GLY A 112 -1.51 14.16 -6.01
N ALA A 113 -2.81 13.98 -6.30
CA ALA A 113 -3.79 13.50 -5.34
C ALA A 113 -3.67 12.00 -5.13
N LEU A 114 -3.98 11.55 -3.92
CA LEU A 114 -3.97 10.13 -3.58
C LEU A 114 -5.02 9.38 -4.39
N ALA A 115 -4.58 8.40 -5.18
CA ALA A 115 -5.43 7.62 -6.07
C ALA A 115 -5.63 6.17 -5.63
N GLY A 116 -4.82 5.68 -4.71
CA GLY A 116 -4.92 4.30 -4.25
C GLY A 116 -3.79 3.92 -3.32
N LEU A 117 -3.80 2.66 -2.91
CA LEU A 117 -2.74 2.09 -2.08
C LEU A 117 -2.49 0.67 -2.57
N VAL A 118 -1.23 0.36 -2.88
CA VAL A 118 -0.83 -0.97 -3.32
C VAL A 118 -0.04 -1.63 -2.19
N SER A 119 -0.49 -2.82 -1.77
CA SER A 119 0.19 -3.62 -0.76
C SER A 119 1.08 -4.67 -1.41
N ILE A 120 1.99 -5.24 -0.61
CA ILE A 120 2.82 -6.36 -1.08
C ILE A 120 1.94 -7.54 -1.50
N GLY A 121 0.82 -7.77 -0.81
CA GLY A 121 -0.14 -8.83 -1.20
C GLY A 121 -0.75 -8.58 -2.57
N ASP A 122 -1.08 -7.33 -2.89
CA ASP A 122 -1.61 -6.95 -4.21
C ASP A 122 -0.58 -7.22 -5.31
N VAL A 123 0.68 -6.90 -5.06
CA VAL A 123 1.78 -7.11 -6.01
C VAL A 123 2.01 -8.60 -6.23
N VAL A 124 2.04 -9.39 -5.15
CA VAL A 124 2.22 -10.85 -5.25
C VAL A 124 1.07 -11.48 -6.04
N LYS A 125 -0.16 -11.07 -5.76
CA LYS A 125 -1.33 -11.58 -6.49
C LYS A 125 -1.23 -11.25 -7.98
N ALA A 126 -0.89 -10.02 -8.33
CA ALA A 126 -0.73 -9.61 -9.72
C ALA A 126 0.37 -10.40 -10.42
N LEU A 127 1.48 -10.64 -9.73
CA LEU A 127 2.58 -11.45 -10.25
C LEU A 127 2.15 -12.89 -10.53
N LEU A 128 1.40 -13.50 -9.60
CA LEU A 128 0.89 -14.87 -9.78
C LEU A 128 -0.10 -14.93 -10.94
N ASP A 129 -0.96 -13.93 -11.09
CA ASP A 129 -1.91 -13.86 -12.20
C ASP A 129 -1.18 -13.73 -13.54
N ASP A 130 -0.16 -12.90 -13.63
CA ASP A 130 0.67 -12.76 -14.84
C ASP A 130 1.38 -14.07 -15.17
N PHE A 131 1.91 -14.74 -14.16
CA PHE A 131 2.58 -16.02 -14.32
C PHE A 131 1.61 -17.10 -14.83
N ALA A 132 0.41 -17.16 -14.29
CA ALA A 132 -0.62 -18.12 -14.71
C ALA A 132 -1.02 -17.90 -16.17
N VAL A 133 -1.17 -16.67 -16.61
CA VAL A 133 -1.46 -16.34 -18.01
C VAL A 133 -0.31 -16.82 -18.92
N HIS A 134 0.93 -16.55 -18.52
CA HIS A 134 2.11 -16.97 -19.28
C HIS A 134 2.20 -18.48 -19.40
N VAL A 135 1.97 -19.22 -18.34
CA VAL A 135 1.97 -20.69 -18.35
C VAL A 135 0.90 -21.23 -19.29
N ARG A 136 -0.31 -20.70 -19.24
CA ARG A 136 -1.39 -21.12 -20.15
C ARG A 136 -1.04 -20.86 -21.61
N SER A 137 -0.39 -19.73 -21.90
CA SER A 137 0.06 -19.40 -23.25
C SER A 137 1.09 -20.43 -23.75
N LEU A 138 2.04 -20.82 -22.91
CA LEU A 138 3.04 -21.83 -23.25
C LEU A 138 2.41 -23.21 -23.46
N GLU A 139 1.46 -23.59 -22.61
CA GLU A 139 0.73 -24.85 -22.76
C GLU A 139 -0.02 -24.91 -24.09
N GLY A 140 -0.69 -23.82 -24.45
CA GLY A 140 -1.37 -23.72 -25.74
C GLY A 140 -0.43 -23.86 -26.91
N TYR A 141 0.76 -23.28 -26.82
CA TYR A 141 1.80 -23.41 -27.84
C TYR A 141 2.31 -24.85 -27.95
N ILE A 142 2.61 -25.49 -26.83
CA ILE A 142 3.10 -26.87 -26.79
C ILE A 142 2.08 -27.87 -27.34
N SER A 143 0.79 -27.60 -27.11
CA SER A 143 -0.29 -28.46 -27.61
C SER A 143 -0.63 -28.21 -29.09
N GLY A 144 0.11 -27.38 -29.81
CA GLY A 144 -0.08 -27.10 -31.21
C GLY A 144 -1.26 -26.18 -31.55
N ARG A 145 -1.75 -25.46 -30.56
CA ARG A 145 -2.88 -24.51 -30.72
C ARG A 145 -2.42 -23.07 -30.99
N GLY A 146 -1.16 -22.97 -31.25
CA GLY A 146 -0.56 -21.67 -31.47
C GLY A 146 -1.10 -20.90 -32.66
#